data_e0d467772d3d77b7de7f5a9704648ea8
#
_entry.id   e0d467772d3d77b7de7f5a9704648ea8
#
_cell.length_a   1.000
_cell.length_b   1.000
_cell.length_c   1.000
_cell.angle_alpha   90.00
_cell.angle_beta   90.00
_cell.angle_gamma   90.00
#
_symmetry.space_group_name_H-M   'P 1'
#
loop_
_entity.id
_entity.type
_entity.pdbx_description
1 polymer ?
#
loop_
_entity_poly.entity_id
_entity_poly.type
_entity_poly.pdbx_seq_one_letter_code
_entity_poly.pdbx_strand_id
1 'polypeptide(L)'
;MGGRIALFVTFFGTLIAIIWGGFVGIFCGLVGGRVDDIVMRIIDAFLAIPWILAMLLIVVILGTSTQVLIPALGFFYGKGIVRVARAATHDVIARDFIMAAKARGHSNFSIIWNELFPNVRDAIMVEGAMRWSWMLLAFSSLSFLGFGVSPPTPDWGLMISEGRGLMSFAYWSVIAPIVALSSLIIGINLSADALAKALGIDRTQKAPV
;
A
#
# COMPACT_ATOMS: atom_id res chain seq x y z
N MET A 1 -7.85 -9.20 -21.19
CA MET A 1 -6.44 -9.41 -20.74
C MET A 1 -5.82 -8.17 -20.07
N GLY A 2 -6.44 -7.01 -20.14
CA GLY A 2 -5.92 -5.73 -19.65
C GLY A 2 -5.64 -5.60 -18.14
N GLY A 3 -6.24 -6.42 -17.28
CA GLY A 3 -5.99 -6.40 -15.84
C GLY A 3 -4.72 -7.11 -15.36
N ARG A 4 -4.07 -7.93 -16.21
CA ARG A 4 -2.90 -8.72 -15.79
C ARG A 4 -1.73 -7.86 -15.35
N ILE A 5 -1.41 -6.84 -16.14
CA ILE A 5 -0.29 -5.95 -15.84
C ILE A 5 -0.58 -5.07 -14.62
N ALA A 6 -1.83 -4.57 -14.49
CA ALA A 6 -2.27 -3.81 -13.34
C ALA A 6 -2.14 -4.63 -12.05
N LEU A 7 -2.63 -5.88 -12.05
CA LEU A 7 -2.48 -6.80 -10.92
C LEU A 7 -1.01 -7.08 -10.60
N PHE A 8 -0.19 -7.36 -11.62
CA PHE A 8 1.23 -7.64 -11.45
C PHE A 8 1.96 -6.45 -10.79
N VAL A 9 1.85 -5.27 -11.40
CA VAL A 9 2.54 -4.07 -10.90
C VAL A 9 2.10 -3.71 -9.49
N THR A 10 0.79 -3.72 -9.24
CA THR A 10 0.26 -3.30 -7.94
C THR A 10 0.45 -4.36 -6.86
N PHE A 11 0.42 -5.65 -7.19
CA PHE A 11 0.74 -6.72 -6.24
C PHE A 11 2.19 -6.62 -5.73
N PHE A 12 3.16 -6.53 -6.65
CA PHE A 12 4.56 -6.39 -6.25
C PHE A 12 4.85 -5.03 -5.59
N GLY A 13 4.19 -3.96 -6.03
CA GLY A 13 4.23 -2.67 -5.35
C GLY A 13 3.71 -2.76 -3.91
N THR A 14 2.61 -3.48 -3.69
CA THR A 14 2.06 -3.70 -2.35
C THR A 14 3.00 -4.53 -1.48
N LEU A 15 3.64 -5.57 -2.01
CA LEU A 15 4.65 -6.33 -1.28
C LEU A 15 5.81 -5.43 -0.82
N ILE A 16 6.32 -4.59 -1.70
CA ILE A 16 7.34 -3.59 -1.33
C ILE A 16 6.82 -2.68 -0.22
N ALA A 17 5.60 -2.15 -0.36
CA ALA A 17 4.99 -1.27 0.63
C ALA A 17 4.86 -1.94 2.01
N ILE A 18 4.43 -3.20 2.05
CA ILE A 18 4.31 -3.99 3.28
C ILE A 18 5.68 -4.22 3.93
N ILE A 19 6.68 -4.61 3.14
CA ILE A 19 8.01 -4.96 3.66
C ILE A 19 8.68 -3.72 4.28
N TRP A 20 8.88 -2.66 3.49
CA TRP A 20 9.60 -1.49 3.99
C TRP A 20 8.77 -0.70 5.00
N GLY A 21 7.45 -0.52 4.74
CA GLY A 21 6.57 0.21 5.62
C GLY A 21 6.36 -0.49 6.96
N GLY A 22 6.19 -1.82 6.93
CA GLY A 22 6.11 -2.65 8.13
C GLY A 22 7.39 -2.60 8.96
N PHE A 23 8.55 -2.82 8.30
CA PHE A 23 9.84 -2.80 9.00
C PHE A 23 10.14 -1.44 9.64
N VAL A 24 10.01 -0.35 8.87
CA VAL A 24 10.26 1.01 9.39
C VAL A 24 9.28 1.36 10.51
N GLY A 25 7.99 1.01 10.37
CA GLY A 25 7.00 1.27 11.41
C GLY A 25 7.29 0.52 12.70
N ILE A 26 7.62 -0.78 12.64
CA ILE A 26 7.99 -1.58 13.81
C ILE A 26 9.27 -1.03 14.46
N PHE A 27 10.27 -0.70 13.64
CA PHE A 27 11.53 -0.14 14.14
C PHE A 27 11.32 1.19 14.88
N CYS A 28 10.57 2.12 14.29
CA CYS A 28 10.24 3.40 14.92
C CYS A 28 9.45 3.21 16.21
N GLY A 29 8.45 2.33 16.21
CA GLY A 29 7.68 2.02 17.41
C GLY A 29 8.52 1.43 18.55
N LEU A 30 9.53 0.59 18.23
CA LEU A 30 10.40 -0.01 19.23
C LEU A 30 11.43 0.97 19.80
N VAL A 31 12.09 1.74 18.94
CA VAL A 31 13.18 2.64 19.34
C VAL A 31 12.65 3.89 20.04
N GLY A 32 11.57 4.48 19.49
CA GLY A 32 10.95 5.67 20.05
C GLY A 32 11.85 6.91 20.02
N GLY A 33 11.47 7.92 20.79
CA GLY A 33 12.27 9.12 21.03
C GLY A 33 12.60 9.91 19.75
N ARG A 34 13.80 10.49 19.70
CA ARG A 34 14.23 11.38 18.60
C ARG A 34 14.29 10.68 17.23
N VAL A 35 14.62 9.39 17.20
CA VAL A 35 14.68 8.62 15.94
C VAL A 35 13.29 8.50 15.34
N ASP A 36 12.34 8.11 16.14
CA ASP A 36 10.92 8.03 15.76
C ASP A 36 10.41 9.39 15.29
N ASP A 37 10.66 10.46 16.04
CA ASP A 37 10.22 11.81 15.68
C ASP A 37 10.79 12.29 14.33
N ILE A 38 12.08 12.04 14.07
CA ILE A 38 12.72 12.43 12.80
C ILE A 38 12.13 11.63 11.64
N VAL A 39 12.02 10.30 11.77
CA VAL A 39 11.48 9.45 10.72
C VAL A 39 10.02 9.82 10.43
N MET A 40 9.20 10.05 11.47
CA MET A 40 7.81 10.45 11.27
C MET A 40 7.69 11.81 10.59
N ARG A 41 8.54 12.79 10.89
CA ARG A 41 8.57 14.08 10.18
C ARG A 41 8.90 13.92 8.70
N ILE A 42 9.84 13.02 8.36
CA ILE A 42 10.16 12.70 6.97
C ILE A 42 8.94 12.06 6.28
N ILE A 43 8.31 11.08 6.92
CA ILE A 43 7.10 10.43 6.40
C ILE A 43 5.96 11.45 6.19
N ASP A 44 5.79 12.39 7.13
CA ASP A 44 4.76 13.44 7.03
C ASP A 44 5.04 14.40 5.88
N ALA A 45 6.30 14.80 5.67
CA ALA A 45 6.70 15.61 4.53
C ALA A 45 6.39 14.89 3.19
N PHE A 46 6.67 13.58 3.10
CA PHE A 46 6.31 12.79 1.93
C PHE A 46 4.80 12.61 1.76
N LEU A 47 4.02 12.60 2.84
CA LEU A 47 2.56 12.53 2.78
C LEU A 47 1.92 13.85 2.32
N ALA A 48 2.59 14.99 2.56
CA ALA A 48 2.13 16.29 2.08
C ALA A 48 2.25 16.45 0.55
N ILE A 49 3.11 15.65 -0.11
CA ILE A 49 3.26 15.69 -1.56
C ILE A 49 2.07 14.96 -2.21
N PRO A 50 1.30 15.61 -3.10
CA PRO A 50 0.26 14.95 -3.88
C PRO A 50 0.85 13.78 -4.66
N TRP A 51 0.34 12.56 -4.39
CA TRP A 51 0.91 11.33 -4.92
C TRP A 51 1.02 11.31 -6.44
N ILE A 52 0.00 11.87 -7.13
CA ILE A 52 -0.04 11.87 -8.59
C ILE A 52 1.07 12.75 -9.19
N LEU A 53 1.34 13.91 -8.59
CA LEU A 53 2.40 14.81 -9.06
C LEU A 53 3.78 14.17 -8.89
N ALA A 54 4.01 13.53 -7.75
CA ALA A 54 5.27 12.82 -7.52
C ALA A 54 5.45 11.64 -8.48
N MET A 55 4.39 10.87 -8.73
CA MET A 55 4.44 9.76 -9.69
C MET A 55 4.68 10.25 -11.11
N LEU A 56 4.01 11.33 -11.54
CA LEU A 56 4.25 11.93 -12.86
C LEU A 56 5.70 12.38 -13.00
N LEU A 57 6.26 13.04 -11.99
CA LEU A 57 7.67 13.45 -12.00
C LEU A 57 8.62 12.25 -12.14
N ILE A 58 8.40 11.18 -11.36
CA ILE A 58 9.19 9.96 -11.42
C ILE A 58 9.13 9.35 -12.82
N VAL A 59 7.93 9.22 -13.37
CA VAL A 59 7.74 8.58 -14.68
C VAL A 59 8.32 9.42 -15.81
N VAL A 60 8.24 10.74 -15.76
CA VAL A 60 8.85 11.64 -16.76
C VAL A 60 10.38 11.52 -16.75
N ILE A 61 11.01 11.36 -15.58
CA ILE A 61 12.46 11.28 -15.45
C ILE A 61 13.00 9.87 -15.73
N LEU A 62 12.32 8.83 -15.19
CA LEU A 62 12.83 7.46 -15.20
C LEU A 62 12.11 6.53 -16.20
N GLY A 63 11.02 7.00 -16.80
CA GLY A 63 10.23 6.23 -17.77
C GLY A 63 9.10 5.43 -17.15
N THR A 64 8.31 4.76 -18.02
CA THR A 64 7.07 4.03 -17.68
C THR A 64 7.27 2.52 -17.52
N SER A 65 8.52 2.06 -17.35
CA SER A 65 8.79 0.64 -17.21
C SER A 65 8.23 0.09 -15.88
N THR A 66 7.86 -1.19 -15.88
CA THR A 66 7.41 -1.87 -14.64
C THR A 66 8.46 -1.85 -13.55
N GLN A 67 9.76 -1.84 -13.93
CA GLN A 67 10.89 -1.72 -13.00
C GLN A 67 10.92 -0.38 -12.27
N VAL A 68 10.35 0.67 -12.84
CA VAL A 68 10.20 2.00 -12.22
C VAL A 68 8.88 2.09 -11.46
N LEU A 69 7.78 1.66 -12.10
CA LEU A 69 6.43 1.81 -11.52
C LEU A 69 6.25 0.99 -10.23
N ILE A 70 6.76 -0.24 -10.18
CA ILE A 70 6.61 -1.12 -9.01
C ILE A 70 7.24 -0.50 -7.75
N PRO A 71 8.55 -0.16 -7.72
CA PRO A 71 9.15 0.42 -6.52
C PRO A 71 8.62 1.83 -6.21
N ALA A 72 8.29 2.65 -7.22
CA ALA A 72 7.73 3.97 -7.00
C ALA A 72 6.37 3.92 -6.29
N LEU A 73 5.43 3.10 -6.79
CA LEU A 73 4.15 2.87 -6.14
C LEU A 73 4.33 2.25 -4.74
N GLY A 74 5.19 1.25 -4.63
CA GLY A 74 5.47 0.58 -3.36
C GLY A 74 5.99 1.55 -2.30
N PHE A 75 6.93 2.43 -2.66
CA PHE A 75 7.44 3.46 -1.76
C PHE A 75 6.33 4.44 -1.36
N PHE A 76 5.57 4.93 -2.32
CA PHE A 76 4.51 5.91 -2.04
C PHE A 76 3.40 5.37 -1.14
N TYR A 77 2.95 4.15 -1.35
CA TYR A 77 1.87 3.55 -0.57
C TYR A 77 2.34 2.98 0.78
N GLY A 78 3.60 2.61 0.89
CA GLY A 78 4.19 2.11 2.14
C GLY A 78 4.21 3.12 3.28
N LYS A 79 4.21 4.44 3.00
CA LYS A 79 4.15 5.50 4.02
C LYS A 79 2.96 5.34 4.98
N GLY A 80 1.80 4.95 4.44
CA GLY A 80 0.63 4.69 5.28
C GLY A 80 0.82 3.45 6.17
N ILE A 81 1.48 2.41 5.64
CA ILE A 81 1.78 1.20 6.39
C ILE A 81 2.75 1.48 7.54
N VAL A 82 3.74 2.38 7.36
CA VAL A 82 4.64 2.82 8.43
C VAL A 82 3.86 3.29 9.65
N ARG A 83 2.86 4.14 9.45
CA ARG A 83 2.04 4.69 10.54
C ARG A 83 1.24 3.62 11.26
N VAL A 84 0.60 2.70 10.52
CA VAL A 84 -0.20 1.61 11.09
C VAL A 84 0.69 0.63 11.85
N ALA A 85 1.82 0.22 11.26
CA ALA A 85 2.78 -0.68 11.90
C ALA A 85 3.36 -0.06 13.18
N ARG A 86 3.69 1.25 13.15
CA ARG A 86 4.16 1.98 14.33
C ARG A 86 3.10 2.02 15.44
N ALA A 87 1.85 2.35 15.11
CA ALA A 87 0.76 2.39 16.08
C ALA A 87 0.51 1.00 16.71
N ALA A 88 0.43 -0.05 15.88
CA ALA A 88 0.28 -1.42 16.37
C ALA A 88 1.47 -1.85 17.25
N THR A 89 2.69 -1.40 16.93
CA THR A 89 3.88 -1.69 17.76
C THR A 89 3.79 -1.00 19.11
N HIS A 90 3.31 0.23 19.20
CA HIS A 90 3.10 0.91 20.48
C HIS A 90 2.11 0.18 21.39
N ASP A 91 1.04 -0.40 20.82
CA ASP A 91 0.07 -1.18 21.58
C ASP A 91 0.67 -2.48 22.15
N VAL A 92 1.65 -3.07 21.45
CA VAL A 92 2.30 -4.32 21.86
C VAL A 92 3.45 -4.07 22.83
N ILE A 93 4.22 -3.01 22.64
CA ILE A 93 5.45 -2.73 23.40
C ILE A 93 5.20 -2.50 24.89
N ALA A 94 4.00 -2.07 25.25
CA ALA A 94 3.57 -1.87 26.63
C ALA A 94 3.21 -3.17 27.38
N ARG A 95 3.23 -4.32 26.68
CA ARG A 95 2.86 -5.61 27.28
C ARG A 95 4.02 -6.22 28.09
N ASP A 96 3.69 -6.92 29.16
CA ASP A 96 4.64 -7.49 30.12
C ASP A 96 5.67 -8.43 29.49
N PHE A 97 5.31 -9.20 28.47
CA PHE A 97 6.23 -10.11 27.81
C PHE A 97 7.38 -9.40 27.08
N ILE A 98 7.13 -8.18 26.56
CA ILE A 98 8.19 -7.35 25.94
C ILE A 98 9.14 -6.82 27.03
N MET A 99 8.61 -6.38 28.17
CA MET A 99 9.42 -5.96 29.31
C MET A 99 10.27 -7.12 29.84
N ALA A 100 9.71 -8.31 29.93
CA ALA A 100 10.45 -9.51 30.30
C ALA A 100 11.54 -9.88 29.29
N ALA A 101 11.30 -9.74 27.98
CA ALA A 101 12.31 -9.97 26.95
C ALA A 101 13.48 -8.97 27.06
N LYS A 102 13.17 -7.68 27.27
CA LYS A 102 14.19 -6.64 27.52
C LYS A 102 14.99 -6.94 28.79
N ALA A 103 14.32 -7.32 29.88
CA ALA A 103 15.00 -7.68 31.14
C ALA A 103 15.93 -8.89 31.02
N ARG A 104 15.60 -9.83 30.12
CA ARG A 104 16.48 -10.97 29.77
C ARG A 104 17.65 -10.60 28.86
N GLY A 105 17.77 -9.34 28.44
CA GLY A 105 18.88 -8.87 27.61
C GLY A 105 18.72 -9.20 26.11
N HIS A 106 17.50 -9.47 25.63
CA HIS A 106 17.29 -9.68 24.19
C HIS A 106 17.63 -8.41 23.41
N SER A 107 18.32 -8.55 22.28
CA SER A 107 18.62 -7.43 21.39
C SER A 107 17.35 -6.90 20.73
N ASN A 108 17.35 -5.63 20.32
CA ASN A 108 16.23 -5.02 19.59
C ASN A 108 15.84 -5.83 18.35
N PHE A 109 16.82 -6.39 17.62
CA PHE A 109 16.55 -7.24 16.46
C PHE A 109 15.81 -8.51 16.84
N SER A 110 16.21 -9.18 17.93
CA SER A 110 15.51 -10.35 18.45
C SER A 110 14.08 -10.02 18.88
N ILE A 111 13.88 -8.87 19.54
CA ILE A 111 12.55 -8.41 19.96
C ILE A 111 11.67 -8.11 18.74
N ILE A 112 12.21 -7.49 17.67
CA ILE A 112 11.45 -7.23 16.45
C ILE A 112 10.95 -8.53 15.83
N TRP A 113 11.82 -9.52 15.63
CA TRP A 113 11.47 -10.73 14.90
C TRP A 113 10.66 -11.74 15.71
N ASN A 114 10.98 -11.91 16.99
CA ASN A 114 10.36 -12.97 17.79
C ASN A 114 9.13 -12.51 18.56
N GLU A 115 9.05 -11.21 18.87
CA GLU A 115 7.99 -10.70 19.73
C GLU A 115 7.06 -9.71 18.99
N LEU A 116 7.63 -8.68 18.33
CA LEU A 116 6.81 -7.64 17.73
C LEU A 116 6.19 -8.08 16.40
N PHE A 117 7.01 -8.54 15.44
CA PHE A 117 6.52 -8.90 14.11
C PHE A 117 5.35 -9.92 14.16
N PRO A 118 5.41 -11.03 14.91
CA PRO A 118 4.29 -11.96 14.98
C PRO A 118 2.99 -11.36 15.54
N ASN A 119 3.12 -10.35 16.42
CA ASN A 119 1.98 -9.71 17.06
C ASN A 119 1.37 -8.54 16.27
N VAL A 120 2.14 -7.92 15.35
CA VAL A 120 1.67 -6.77 14.55
C VAL A 120 1.43 -7.10 13.08
N ARG A 121 1.88 -8.28 12.62
CA ARG A 121 1.80 -8.68 11.21
C ARG A 121 0.37 -8.64 10.66
N ASP A 122 -0.60 -9.04 11.46
CA ASP A 122 -1.99 -9.12 11.03
C ASP A 122 -2.55 -7.73 10.68
N ALA A 123 -2.24 -6.72 11.52
CA ALA A 123 -2.58 -5.32 11.23
C ALA A 123 -1.88 -4.79 9.97
N ILE A 124 -0.61 -5.15 9.77
CA ILE A 124 0.16 -4.78 8.58
C ILE A 124 -0.40 -5.44 7.32
N MET A 125 -0.79 -6.71 7.39
CA MET A 125 -1.34 -7.46 6.26
C MET A 125 -2.70 -6.91 5.85
N VAL A 126 -3.59 -6.61 6.80
CA VAL A 126 -4.89 -5.98 6.54
C VAL A 126 -4.71 -4.62 5.89
N GLU A 127 -3.83 -3.78 6.44
CA GLU A 127 -3.54 -2.46 5.85
C GLU A 127 -2.96 -2.60 4.44
N GLY A 128 -2.04 -3.55 4.22
CA GLY A 128 -1.47 -3.85 2.91
C GLY A 128 -2.54 -4.26 1.88
N ALA A 129 -3.47 -5.12 2.26
CA ALA A 129 -4.56 -5.54 1.40
C ALA A 129 -5.45 -4.36 0.99
N MET A 130 -5.76 -3.44 1.92
CA MET A 130 -6.50 -2.22 1.61
C MET A 130 -5.71 -1.28 0.70
N ARG A 131 -4.38 -1.15 0.90
CA ARG A 131 -3.52 -0.34 0.03
C ARG A 131 -3.42 -0.89 -1.38
N TRP A 132 -3.56 -2.19 -1.56
CA TRP A 132 -3.55 -2.80 -2.89
C TRP A 132 -4.68 -2.28 -3.78
N SER A 133 -5.89 -2.17 -3.27
CA SER A 133 -7.02 -1.61 -4.05
C SER A 133 -6.80 -0.14 -4.43
N TRP A 134 -6.27 0.68 -3.51
CA TRP A 134 -5.89 2.06 -3.80
C TRP A 134 -4.78 2.16 -4.84
N MET A 135 -3.80 1.26 -4.78
CA MET A 135 -2.70 1.20 -5.73
C MET A 135 -3.17 0.79 -7.13
N LEU A 136 -4.17 -0.11 -7.23
CA LEU A 136 -4.82 -0.44 -8.50
C LEU A 136 -5.48 0.78 -9.14
N LEU A 137 -6.22 1.56 -8.35
CA LEU A 137 -6.83 2.80 -8.83
C LEU A 137 -5.77 3.81 -9.28
N ALA A 138 -4.70 3.97 -8.50
CA ALA A 138 -3.60 4.88 -8.83
C ALA A 138 -2.87 4.46 -10.11
N PHE A 139 -2.52 3.18 -10.25
CA PHE A 139 -1.89 2.66 -11.46
C PHE A 139 -2.77 2.87 -12.70
N SER A 140 -4.07 2.55 -12.59
CA SER A 140 -5.02 2.76 -13.69
C SER A 140 -5.20 4.24 -14.03
N SER A 141 -5.13 5.14 -13.03
CA SER A 141 -5.16 6.59 -13.26
C SER A 141 -3.92 7.09 -14.01
N LEU A 142 -2.73 6.57 -13.66
CA LEU A 142 -1.50 6.87 -14.41
C LEU A 142 -1.58 6.37 -15.85
N SER A 143 -2.06 5.14 -16.06
CA SER A 143 -2.24 4.56 -17.38
C SER A 143 -3.26 5.35 -18.21
N PHE A 144 -4.36 5.79 -17.59
CA PHE A 144 -5.35 6.66 -18.22
C PHE A 144 -4.75 7.99 -18.70
N LEU A 145 -3.80 8.55 -17.96
CA LEU A 145 -3.08 9.78 -18.32
C LEU A 145 -1.96 9.54 -19.35
N GLY A 146 -1.71 8.29 -19.76
CA GLY A 146 -0.65 7.93 -20.68
C GLY A 146 0.71 7.68 -20.02
N PHE A 147 0.77 7.64 -18.71
CA PHE A 147 2.00 7.43 -17.91
C PHE A 147 2.06 6.02 -17.28
N GLY A 148 1.23 5.10 -17.74
CA GLY A 148 1.29 3.68 -17.40
C GLY A 148 2.22 2.90 -18.32
N VAL A 149 1.92 1.60 -18.51
CA VAL A 149 2.67 0.76 -19.44
C VAL A 149 2.37 1.13 -20.89
N SER A 150 3.41 1.08 -21.73
CA SER A 150 3.28 1.43 -23.15
C SER A 150 2.66 0.30 -23.98
N PRO A 151 1.94 0.62 -25.07
CA PRO A 151 1.53 -0.35 -26.05
C PRO A 151 2.73 -1.20 -26.55
N PRO A 152 2.53 -2.47 -26.93
CA PRO A 152 1.25 -3.16 -27.12
C PRO A 152 0.67 -3.84 -25.87
N THR A 153 1.19 -3.54 -24.67
CA THR A 153 0.70 -4.18 -23.44
C THR A 153 -0.70 -3.68 -23.11
N PRO A 154 -1.72 -4.56 -23.05
CA PRO A 154 -3.07 -4.13 -22.75
C PRO A 154 -3.22 -3.75 -21.29
N ASP A 155 -3.79 -2.58 -21.03
CA ASP A 155 -4.12 -2.09 -19.69
C ASP A 155 -5.49 -1.41 -19.66
N TRP A 156 -6.27 -1.60 -18.61
CA TRP A 156 -7.62 -1.05 -18.53
C TRP A 156 -7.64 0.48 -18.50
N GLY A 157 -6.68 1.12 -17.80
CA GLY A 157 -6.57 2.58 -17.77
C GLY A 157 -6.31 3.16 -19.17
N LEU A 158 -5.39 2.55 -19.90
CA LEU A 158 -5.07 2.92 -21.28
C LEU A 158 -6.28 2.69 -22.22
N MET A 159 -6.97 1.54 -22.10
CA MET A 159 -8.18 1.24 -22.88
C MET A 159 -9.28 2.30 -22.65
N ILE A 160 -9.47 2.75 -21.41
CA ILE A 160 -10.43 3.83 -21.11
C ILE A 160 -10.00 5.13 -21.79
N SER A 161 -8.71 5.46 -21.74
CA SER A 161 -8.17 6.67 -22.36
C SER A 161 -8.34 6.69 -23.89
N GLU A 162 -8.00 5.59 -24.56
CA GLU A 162 -8.13 5.45 -26.00
C GLU A 162 -9.61 5.39 -26.44
N GLY A 163 -10.44 4.69 -25.66
CA GLY A 163 -11.88 4.55 -25.94
C GLY A 163 -12.67 5.86 -25.86
N ARG A 164 -12.15 6.89 -25.16
CA ARG A 164 -12.85 8.20 -25.03
C ARG A 164 -13.27 8.79 -26.38
N GLY A 165 -12.38 8.75 -27.37
CA GLY A 165 -12.67 9.28 -28.70
C GLY A 165 -13.76 8.55 -29.47
N LEU A 166 -14.04 7.30 -29.07
CA LEU A 166 -15.02 6.43 -29.71
C LEU A 166 -16.35 6.37 -28.96
N MET A 167 -16.51 7.12 -27.87
CA MET A 167 -17.61 6.99 -26.92
C MET A 167 -19.00 7.20 -27.58
N SER A 168 -19.06 8.05 -28.61
CA SER A 168 -20.30 8.32 -29.38
C SER A 168 -20.75 7.16 -30.27
N PHE A 169 -19.83 6.26 -30.65
CA PHE A 169 -20.09 5.16 -31.56
C PHE A 169 -19.94 3.78 -30.90
N ALA A 170 -19.04 3.68 -29.93
CA ALA A 170 -18.67 2.41 -29.29
C ALA A 170 -18.46 2.61 -27.77
N TYR A 171 -19.52 2.99 -27.06
CA TYR A 171 -19.46 3.28 -25.60
C TYR A 171 -18.93 2.11 -24.77
N TRP A 172 -19.11 0.87 -25.22
CA TRP A 172 -18.59 -0.31 -24.53
C TRP A 172 -17.07 -0.37 -24.46
N SER A 173 -16.36 0.32 -25.35
CA SER A 173 -14.89 0.41 -25.29
C SER A 173 -14.40 1.09 -24.00
N VAL A 174 -15.21 1.94 -23.40
CA VAL A 174 -14.94 2.64 -22.13
C VAL A 174 -15.64 1.95 -20.96
N ILE A 175 -16.92 1.60 -21.11
CA ILE A 175 -17.71 1.03 -19.99
C ILE A 175 -17.17 -0.34 -19.56
N ALA A 176 -16.83 -1.22 -20.49
CA ALA A 176 -16.35 -2.57 -20.14
C ALA A 176 -15.08 -2.57 -19.28
N PRO A 177 -14.00 -1.84 -19.61
CA PRO A 177 -12.83 -1.79 -18.75
C PRO A 177 -13.09 -1.07 -17.42
N ILE A 178 -14.00 -0.05 -17.37
CA ILE A 178 -14.40 0.58 -16.10
C ILE A 178 -15.09 -0.44 -15.17
N VAL A 179 -16.06 -1.19 -15.69
CA VAL A 179 -16.77 -2.21 -14.91
C VAL A 179 -15.80 -3.30 -14.45
N ALA A 180 -14.89 -3.75 -15.30
CA ALA A 180 -13.88 -4.75 -14.95
C ALA A 180 -12.94 -4.25 -13.83
N LEU A 181 -12.45 -3.01 -13.93
CA LEU A 181 -11.59 -2.40 -12.91
C LEU A 181 -12.34 -2.21 -11.59
N SER A 182 -13.55 -1.65 -11.65
CA SER A 182 -14.38 -1.40 -10.46
C SER A 182 -14.73 -2.70 -9.73
N SER A 183 -15.14 -3.74 -10.45
CA SER A 183 -15.44 -5.04 -9.86
C SER A 183 -14.22 -5.68 -9.19
N LEU A 184 -13.05 -5.54 -9.79
CA LEU A 184 -11.80 -6.03 -9.20
C LEU A 184 -11.45 -5.27 -7.90
N ILE A 185 -11.55 -3.93 -7.90
CA ILE A 185 -11.29 -3.11 -6.73
C ILE A 185 -12.26 -3.45 -5.59
N ILE A 186 -13.55 -3.59 -5.91
CA ILE A 186 -14.57 -4.01 -4.93
C ILE A 186 -14.26 -5.40 -4.39
N GLY A 187 -13.91 -6.36 -5.24
CA GLY A 187 -13.55 -7.71 -4.83
C GLY A 187 -12.35 -7.74 -3.88
N ILE A 188 -11.31 -6.97 -4.15
CA ILE A 188 -10.13 -6.86 -3.28
C ILE A 188 -10.51 -6.21 -1.94
N ASN A 189 -11.31 -5.13 -1.93
CA ASN A 189 -11.76 -4.50 -0.70
C ASN A 189 -12.60 -5.44 0.17
N LEU A 190 -13.56 -6.17 -0.43
CA LEU A 190 -14.35 -7.16 0.29
C LEU A 190 -13.49 -8.29 0.86
N SER A 191 -12.46 -8.71 0.11
CA SER A 191 -11.50 -9.72 0.58
C SER A 191 -10.64 -9.20 1.74
N ALA A 192 -10.22 -7.92 1.69
CA ALA A 192 -9.47 -7.27 2.76
C ALA A 192 -10.33 -7.12 4.03
N ASP A 193 -11.60 -6.76 3.90
CA ASP A 193 -12.54 -6.67 5.02
C ASP A 193 -12.82 -8.04 5.64
N ALA A 194 -12.98 -9.08 4.81
CA ALA A 194 -13.15 -10.45 5.28
C ALA A 194 -11.91 -10.93 6.04
N LEU A 195 -10.71 -10.61 5.52
CA LEU A 195 -9.44 -10.91 6.19
C LEU A 195 -9.35 -10.20 7.56
N ALA A 196 -9.70 -8.90 7.62
CA ALA A 196 -9.69 -8.13 8.85
C ALA A 196 -10.61 -8.76 9.92
N LYS A 197 -11.81 -9.16 9.51
CA LYS A 197 -12.76 -9.85 10.41
C LYS A 197 -12.25 -11.20 10.87
N ALA A 198 -11.68 -12.00 9.97
CA ALA A 198 -11.12 -13.33 10.29
C ALA A 198 -9.94 -13.24 11.27
N LEU A 199 -9.16 -12.15 11.21
CA LEU A 199 -8.04 -11.89 12.12
C LEU A 199 -8.46 -11.14 13.40
N GLY A 200 -9.75 -10.87 13.60
CA GLY A 200 -10.25 -10.15 14.78
C GLY A 200 -9.88 -8.67 14.85
N ILE A 201 -9.48 -8.08 13.72
CA ILE A 201 -9.12 -6.67 13.60
C ILE A 201 -10.38 -5.88 13.19
N ASP A 202 -11.41 -5.88 14.05
CA ASP A 202 -12.64 -5.14 13.76
C ASP A 202 -12.48 -3.66 14.12
N ARG A 203 -12.49 -2.79 13.11
CA ARG A 203 -12.42 -1.32 13.29
C ARG A 203 -13.71 -0.73 13.88
N THR A 204 -14.80 -1.47 13.83
CA THR A 204 -16.12 -0.98 14.30
C THR A 204 -16.28 -1.03 15.81
N GLN A 205 -15.45 -1.79 16.53
CA GLN A 205 -15.54 -1.93 17.99
C GLN A 205 -14.72 -0.91 18.80
N LYS A 206 -13.95 -0.01 18.15
CA LYS A 206 -13.16 1.02 18.84
C LYS A 206 -13.78 2.43 18.80
N ALA A 207 -15.09 2.56 18.67
CA ALA A 207 -15.77 3.80 19.04
C ALA A 207 -15.96 3.80 20.56
N PRO A 208 -15.25 4.64 21.34
CA PRO A 208 -15.58 4.80 22.76
C PRO A 208 -16.95 5.48 22.84
N VAL A 209 -17.85 4.87 23.62
CA VAL A 209 -19.07 5.52 24.10
C VAL A 209 -18.70 6.63 25.06
#